data_19c1b3f6068c83a6b1f2e302e04b985e
#
_entry.id   19c1b3f6068c83a6b1f2e302e04b985e
#
_cell.length_a   1.000
_cell.length_b   1.000
_cell.length_c   1.000
_cell.angle_alpha   90.00
_cell.angle_beta   90.00
_cell.angle_gamma   90.00
#
_symmetry.space_group_name_H-M   'P 1'
#
loop_
_entity.id
_entity.type
_entity.pdbx_description
1 polymer ?
#
loop_
_entity_poly.entity_id
_entity_poly.type
_entity_poly.pdbx_seq_one_letter_code
_entity_poly.pdbx_strand_id
1 'polypeptide(L)'
;MAKKQRKFADDGWAIWIDGNDTSTVYINDWLNPKGKSYVDIAVRVRGVKFGKSLNVYVPFEVSREEITDVSLLFNDTRILQAIFSSVCIIDYQKNAHTSEIAYNGKTVDIVHISTLEYNLRLMADGTLIAIDLDALQPFLDNDEAYFIWRMPHKTLNEIFKPRVNVGNMLARLRDLITTPIVSEKYGYSVRVNESRLLPEEITRIGVFHRQKLKKAVITLSVDENYELNDSGCYRIHRLEENLYENYLPADYKREDVITYQWHQNREHNLFGQFNFYYSITKNSVSRASMLLYLLLLLMIGVLGDVLSSLFYAITGLFA
;
A
#
# COMPACT_ATOMS: atom_id res chain seq x y z
N MET A 1 -18.37 -11.93 20.16
CA MET A 1 -18.67 -10.62 19.51
C MET A 1 -18.11 -10.64 18.10
N ALA A 2 -18.92 -10.51 17.07
CA ALA A 2 -18.42 -10.44 15.69
C ALA A 2 -17.65 -9.12 15.50
N LYS A 3 -16.35 -9.19 15.23
CA LYS A 3 -15.52 -8.03 14.92
C LYS A 3 -16.12 -7.33 13.69
N LYS A 4 -16.64 -6.11 13.88
CA LYS A 4 -17.20 -5.29 12.78
C LYS A 4 -16.05 -5.01 11.81
N GLN A 5 -16.08 -5.61 10.64
CA GLN A 5 -15.02 -5.47 9.64
C GLN A 5 -14.95 -4.00 9.21
N ARG A 6 -13.80 -3.36 9.40
CA ARG A 6 -13.58 -1.97 9.02
C ARG A 6 -13.35 -1.88 7.51
N LYS A 7 -13.98 -0.94 6.83
CA LYS A 7 -13.67 -0.56 5.45
C LYS A 7 -12.61 0.54 5.37
N PHE A 8 -12.25 1.10 6.52
CA PHE A 8 -11.29 2.17 6.67
C PHE A 8 -10.35 1.81 7.81
N ALA A 9 -9.07 2.07 7.63
CA ALA A 9 -8.07 1.94 8.69
C ALA A 9 -7.09 3.11 8.64
N ASP A 10 -6.57 3.44 9.81
CA ASP A 10 -5.47 4.38 10.03
C ASP A 10 -4.34 3.61 10.69
N ASP A 11 -3.18 3.59 10.06
CA ASP A 11 -1.99 2.90 10.56
C ASP A 11 -0.90 3.88 10.94
N GLY A 12 -0.38 3.72 12.16
CA GLY A 12 0.80 4.45 12.64
C GLY A 12 2.07 3.67 12.37
N TRP A 13 2.95 4.22 11.56
CA TRP A 13 4.28 3.68 11.22
C TRP A 13 5.34 4.53 11.90
N ALA A 14 6.43 3.93 12.36
CA ALA A 14 7.59 4.70 12.80
C ALA A 14 8.85 4.23 12.11
N ILE A 15 9.63 5.19 11.59
CA ILE A 15 10.87 4.91 10.89
C ILE A 15 11.91 5.92 11.36
N TRP A 16 13.03 5.43 11.89
CA TRP A 16 14.11 6.29 12.37
C TRP A 16 15.47 5.60 12.29
N ILE A 17 16.52 6.40 12.33
CA ILE A 17 17.90 5.94 12.34
C ILE A 17 18.59 6.58 13.52
N ASP A 18 19.14 5.78 14.41
CA ASP A 18 19.90 6.30 15.55
C ASP A 18 21.21 6.89 15.07
N GLY A 19 21.42 8.18 15.36
CA GLY A 19 22.66 8.90 15.04
C GLY A 19 22.73 9.55 13.67
N ASN A 20 21.74 9.38 12.79
CA ASN A 20 21.68 9.99 11.46
C ASN A 20 20.44 10.84 11.25
N ASP A 21 20.58 11.87 10.42
CA ASP A 21 19.58 12.94 10.25
C ASP A 21 18.87 12.97 8.89
N THR A 22 19.33 12.22 7.87
CA THR A 22 18.78 12.38 6.53
C THR A 22 18.41 11.06 5.87
N SER A 23 17.13 10.77 5.80
CA SER A 23 16.63 9.61 5.09
C SER A 23 15.42 9.95 4.19
N THR A 24 15.24 9.13 3.18
CA THR A 24 14.03 9.10 2.35
C THR A 24 13.37 7.74 2.54
N VAL A 25 12.08 7.76 2.81
CA VAL A 25 11.29 6.54 3.01
C VAL A 25 10.36 6.36 1.82
N TYR A 26 10.24 5.12 1.37
CA TYR A 26 9.31 4.68 0.35
C TYR A 26 8.45 3.57 0.94
N ILE A 27 7.14 3.67 0.79
CA ILE A 27 6.17 2.66 1.17
C ILE A 27 5.35 2.33 -0.08
N ASN A 28 5.49 1.11 -0.59
CA ASN A 28 4.80 0.67 -1.79
C ASN A 28 3.76 -0.37 -1.43
N ASP A 29 2.50 0.02 -1.43
CA ASP A 29 1.36 -0.86 -1.20
C ASP A 29 0.98 -1.62 -2.47
N TRP A 30 1.09 -2.94 -2.43
CA TRP A 30 0.65 -3.87 -3.47
C TRP A 30 -0.72 -4.43 -3.10
N LEU A 31 -1.76 -3.77 -3.55
CA LEU A 31 -3.11 -4.14 -3.19
C LEU A 31 -3.63 -5.26 -4.07
N ASN A 32 -3.84 -6.43 -3.48
CA ASN A 32 -4.44 -7.59 -4.14
C ASN A 32 -5.75 -7.99 -3.46
N PRO A 33 -6.90 -7.50 -3.94
CA PRO A 33 -8.20 -7.77 -3.31
C PRO A 33 -8.66 -9.23 -3.46
N LYS A 34 -8.04 -10.00 -4.34
CA LYS A 34 -8.35 -11.41 -4.59
C LYS A 34 -7.36 -12.37 -3.93
N GLY A 35 -6.27 -11.84 -3.38
CA GLY A 35 -5.19 -12.62 -2.77
C GLY A 35 -4.62 -11.90 -1.56
N LYS A 36 -3.32 -12.05 -1.36
CA LYS A 36 -2.59 -11.34 -0.31
C LYS A 36 -2.09 -10.01 -0.83
N SER A 37 -2.33 -8.94 -0.08
CA SER A 37 -1.70 -7.64 -0.29
C SER A 37 -0.35 -7.62 0.42
N TYR A 38 0.60 -6.90 -0.17
CA TYR A 38 1.96 -6.78 0.34
C TYR A 38 2.34 -5.31 0.47
N VAL A 39 3.36 -5.04 1.25
CA VAL A 39 4.02 -3.75 1.30
C VAL A 39 5.51 -3.92 1.13
N ASP A 40 6.10 -3.10 0.25
CA ASP A 40 7.54 -2.93 0.19
C ASP A 40 7.89 -1.68 0.99
N ILE A 41 8.81 -1.82 1.92
CA ILE A 41 9.39 -0.70 2.63
C ILE A 41 10.80 -0.51 2.11
N ALA A 42 11.10 0.70 1.65
CA ALA A 42 12.46 1.04 1.31
C ALA A 42 12.91 2.30 2.06
N VAL A 43 14.15 2.27 2.54
CA VAL A 43 14.76 3.40 3.24
C VAL A 43 16.10 3.70 2.57
N ARG A 44 16.21 4.92 2.06
CA ARG A 44 17.47 5.46 1.54
C ARG A 44 18.11 6.33 2.62
N VAL A 45 19.26 5.93 3.08
CA VAL A 45 20.01 6.57 4.15
C VAL A 45 21.20 7.30 3.56
N ARG A 46 21.36 8.59 3.89
CA ARG A 46 22.58 9.35 3.62
C ARG A 46 23.36 9.51 4.90
N GLY A 47 24.70 9.44 4.80
CA GLY A 47 25.55 9.43 5.99
C GLY A 47 25.35 8.12 6.78
N VAL A 48 25.13 6.99 6.09
CA VAL A 48 24.87 5.68 6.71
C VAL A 48 25.96 5.27 7.67
N LYS A 49 27.20 5.68 7.43
CA LYS A 49 28.38 5.41 8.26
C LYS A 49 28.34 6.08 9.66
N PHE A 50 27.43 7.04 9.85
CA PHE A 50 27.20 7.71 11.13
C PHE A 50 25.94 7.18 11.86
N GLY A 51 25.19 6.31 11.22
CA GLY A 51 24.02 5.67 11.82
C GLY A 51 24.43 4.44 12.63
N LYS A 52 23.75 4.20 13.75
CA LYS A 52 23.95 3.01 14.59
C LYS A 52 22.93 1.91 14.28
N SER A 53 21.67 2.26 14.14
CA SER A 53 20.62 1.32 13.80
C SER A 53 19.55 1.96 12.93
N LEU A 54 19.01 1.19 11.97
CA LEU A 54 17.81 1.52 11.23
C LEU A 54 16.63 0.78 11.88
N ASN A 55 15.64 1.53 12.33
CA ASN A 55 14.49 1.02 13.03
C ASN A 55 13.22 1.30 12.25
N VAL A 56 12.40 0.27 12.06
CA VAL A 56 11.11 0.36 11.39
C VAL A 56 10.05 -0.36 12.22
N TYR A 57 9.08 0.40 12.71
CA TYR A 57 7.90 -0.15 13.34
C TYR A 57 6.76 -0.23 12.34
N VAL A 58 6.12 -1.39 12.26
CA VAL A 58 4.92 -1.64 11.45
C VAL A 58 3.75 -2.01 12.36
N PRO A 59 2.50 -1.52 12.09
CA PRO A 59 1.35 -1.68 12.99
C PRO A 59 0.65 -3.05 12.82
N PHE A 60 1.41 -4.11 12.56
CA PHE A 60 0.93 -5.50 12.49
C PHE A 60 2.07 -6.47 12.80
N GLU A 61 1.69 -7.67 13.19
CA GLU A 61 2.67 -8.73 13.48
C GLU A 61 3.32 -9.22 12.19
N VAL A 62 4.65 -9.35 12.20
CA VAL A 62 5.46 -9.90 11.11
C VAL A 62 6.46 -10.88 11.68
N SER A 63 6.54 -12.06 11.10
CA SER A 63 7.60 -13.03 11.39
C SER A 63 8.77 -12.89 10.41
N ARG A 64 9.92 -13.46 10.75
CA ARG A 64 11.13 -13.38 9.89
C ARG A 64 10.89 -14.06 8.54
N GLU A 65 10.13 -15.14 8.51
CA GLU A 65 9.81 -15.90 7.30
C GLU A 65 8.85 -15.14 6.37
N GLU A 66 8.14 -14.16 6.89
CA GLU A 66 7.25 -13.30 6.11
C GLU A 66 8.01 -12.12 5.44
N ILE A 67 9.26 -11.86 5.84
CA ILE A 67 10.07 -10.79 5.26
C ILE A 67 10.87 -11.32 4.08
N THR A 68 10.63 -10.77 2.91
CA THR A 68 11.33 -11.10 1.66
C THR A 68 12.30 -9.99 1.29
N ASP A 69 13.54 -10.34 1.02
CA ASP A 69 14.54 -9.40 0.51
C ASP A 69 14.30 -9.11 -0.97
N VAL A 70 13.79 -7.93 -1.26
CA VAL A 70 13.51 -7.49 -2.62
C VAL A 70 14.76 -6.97 -3.33
N SER A 71 15.80 -6.62 -2.59
CA SER A 71 17.07 -6.14 -3.16
C SER A 71 17.73 -7.18 -4.06
N LEU A 72 17.48 -8.46 -3.81
CA LEU A 72 17.98 -9.58 -4.64
C LEU A 72 17.37 -9.60 -6.05
N LEU A 73 16.24 -8.90 -6.27
CA LEU A 73 15.61 -8.75 -7.59
C LEU A 73 16.23 -7.62 -8.41
N PHE A 74 17.14 -6.85 -7.86
CA PHE A 74 17.80 -5.71 -8.50
C PHE A 74 18.98 -6.10 -9.40
N ASN A 75 19.04 -7.35 -9.83
CA ASN A 75 19.97 -7.81 -10.86
C ASN A 75 19.60 -7.35 -12.28
N ASP A 76 18.37 -6.88 -12.50
CA ASP A 76 17.91 -6.30 -13.77
C ASP A 76 18.03 -4.76 -13.73
N THR A 77 18.94 -4.22 -14.55
CA THR A 77 19.17 -2.78 -14.66
C THR A 77 17.94 -1.99 -15.08
N ARG A 78 16.99 -2.61 -15.82
CA ARG A 78 15.74 -1.95 -16.23
C ARG A 78 14.82 -1.70 -15.05
N ILE A 79 14.75 -2.65 -14.10
CA ILE A 79 14.01 -2.46 -12.83
C ILE A 79 14.61 -1.30 -12.05
N LEU A 80 15.92 -1.24 -11.94
CA LEU A 80 16.62 -0.14 -11.25
C LEU A 80 16.34 1.20 -11.93
N GLN A 81 16.39 1.26 -13.27
CA GLN A 81 16.09 2.48 -14.02
C GLN A 81 14.66 2.96 -13.76
N ALA A 82 13.70 2.04 -13.67
CA ALA A 82 12.32 2.37 -13.36
C ALA A 82 12.15 2.89 -11.92
N ILE A 83 12.80 2.25 -10.95
CA ILE A 83 12.74 2.64 -9.53
C ILE A 83 13.44 3.98 -9.27
N PHE A 84 14.66 4.16 -9.81
CA PHE A 84 15.48 5.36 -9.60
C PHE A 84 15.18 6.46 -10.62
N SER A 85 14.35 6.19 -11.63
CA SER A 85 14.01 7.10 -12.74
C SER A 85 15.25 7.68 -13.43
N SER A 86 16.29 6.86 -13.61
CA SER A 86 17.58 7.27 -14.14
C SER A 86 18.32 6.09 -14.77
N VAL A 87 19.28 6.37 -15.65
CA VAL A 87 20.18 5.34 -16.15
C VAL A 87 21.04 4.84 -14.99
N CYS A 88 20.98 3.55 -14.73
CA CYS A 88 21.71 2.89 -13.65
C CYS A 88 22.74 1.91 -14.19
N ILE A 89 23.90 1.85 -13.55
CA ILE A 89 24.91 0.80 -13.72
C ILE A 89 24.97 0.06 -12.39
N ILE A 90 24.93 -1.26 -12.46
CA ILE A 90 24.96 -2.12 -11.27
C ILE A 90 26.26 -2.94 -11.22
N ASP A 91 26.89 -2.98 -10.04
CA ASP A 91 27.82 -4.02 -9.63
C ASP A 91 27.09 -4.93 -8.63
N TYR A 92 26.50 -5.99 -9.18
CA TYR A 92 25.66 -6.90 -8.41
C TYR A 92 26.51 -7.84 -7.55
N GLN A 93 26.13 -7.97 -6.26
CA GLN A 93 26.88 -8.76 -5.26
C GLN A 93 28.35 -8.37 -5.14
N LYS A 94 28.62 -7.09 -5.02
CA LYS A 94 29.96 -6.56 -4.81
C LYS A 94 30.69 -7.20 -3.61
N ASN A 95 29.90 -7.52 -2.58
CA ASN A 95 30.35 -8.30 -1.43
C ASN A 95 29.19 -9.19 -0.91
N ALA A 96 29.41 -9.86 0.24
CA ALA A 96 28.42 -10.76 0.82
C ALA A 96 27.08 -10.08 1.20
N HIS A 97 27.09 -8.76 1.43
CA HIS A 97 25.95 -8.03 2.00
C HIS A 97 25.44 -6.89 1.13
N THR A 98 26.19 -6.50 0.10
CA THR A 98 25.83 -5.33 -0.71
C THR A 98 26.04 -5.54 -2.21
N SER A 99 25.19 -4.87 -3.00
CA SER A 99 25.44 -4.53 -4.40
C SER A 99 25.65 -3.02 -4.51
N GLU A 100 26.34 -2.57 -5.55
CA GLU A 100 26.52 -1.14 -5.80
C GLU A 100 25.76 -0.71 -7.04
N ILE A 101 25.07 0.42 -6.96
CA ILE A 101 24.50 1.09 -8.13
C ILE A 101 25.11 2.47 -8.30
N ALA A 102 25.46 2.78 -9.56
CA ALA A 102 25.85 4.12 -9.96
C ALA A 102 24.74 4.74 -10.83
N TYR A 103 24.28 5.94 -10.45
CA TYR A 103 23.31 6.71 -11.22
C TYR A 103 23.48 8.20 -10.98
N ASN A 104 23.33 9.03 -12.02
CA ASN A 104 23.47 10.49 -11.95
C ASN A 104 24.78 10.96 -11.29
N GLY A 105 25.89 10.26 -11.52
CA GLY A 105 27.19 10.59 -10.94
C GLY A 105 27.32 10.33 -9.43
N LYS A 106 26.41 9.52 -8.87
CA LYS A 106 26.43 9.08 -7.47
C LYS A 106 26.46 7.57 -7.42
N THR A 107 27.08 7.04 -6.38
CA THR A 107 27.06 5.61 -6.05
C THR A 107 26.29 5.40 -4.74
N VAL A 108 25.55 4.27 -4.69
CA VAL A 108 24.73 3.88 -3.54
C VAL A 108 24.89 2.38 -3.31
N ASP A 109 25.13 1.99 -2.07
CA ASP A 109 25.12 0.58 -1.68
C ASP A 109 23.69 0.10 -1.51
N ILE A 110 23.32 -0.96 -2.22
CA ILE A 110 22.06 -1.69 -2.01
C ILE A 110 22.34 -2.81 -1.02
N VAL A 111 21.67 -2.77 0.11
CA VAL A 111 21.91 -3.69 1.20
C VAL A 111 20.99 -4.90 1.07
N HIS A 112 21.57 -6.11 1.12
CA HIS A 112 20.84 -7.38 1.10
C HIS A 112 20.47 -7.79 2.53
N ILE A 113 19.26 -7.50 2.96
CA ILE A 113 18.81 -7.76 4.33
C ILE A 113 18.73 -9.24 4.68
N SER A 114 18.55 -10.12 3.67
CA SER A 114 18.55 -11.57 3.86
C SER A 114 19.87 -12.13 4.38
N THR A 115 20.96 -11.39 4.15
CA THR A 115 22.31 -11.77 4.59
C THR A 115 22.68 -11.21 5.96
N LEU A 116 21.79 -10.41 6.56
CA LEU A 116 22.01 -9.73 7.81
C LEU A 116 21.30 -10.39 8.98
N GLU A 117 21.88 -10.23 10.15
CA GLU A 117 21.17 -10.43 11.39
C GLU A 117 20.44 -9.13 11.74
N TYR A 118 19.12 -9.18 11.80
CA TYR A 118 18.29 -8.09 12.27
C TYR A 118 17.35 -8.58 13.38
N ASN A 119 17.04 -7.68 14.29
CA ASN A 119 16.18 -7.99 15.43
C ASN A 119 14.72 -7.72 15.09
N LEU A 120 13.86 -8.71 15.31
CA LEU A 120 12.41 -8.56 15.31
C LEU A 120 11.91 -8.57 16.73
N ARG A 121 11.27 -7.47 17.13
CA ARG A 121 10.62 -7.37 18.45
C ARG A 121 9.11 -7.25 18.24
N LEU A 122 8.39 -8.28 18.64
CA LEU A 122 6.95 -8.25 18.66
C LEU A 122 6.50 -7.30 19.78
N MET A 123 5.60 -6.39 19.46
CA MET A 123 4.98 -5.42 20.35
C MET A 123 3.48 -5.69 20.49
N ALA A 124 2.78 -5.02 21.38
CA ALA A 124 1.36 -5.25 21.62
C ALA A 124 0.49 -5.10 20.36
N ASP A 125 0.82 -4.13 19.49
CA ASP A 125 0.02 -3.77 18.31
C ASP A 125 0.82 -3.80 16.99
N GLY A 126 2.01 -4.44 16.98
CA GLY A 126 2.83 -4.48 15.78
C GLY A 126 4.21 -5.08 15.97
N THR A 127 5.11 -4.82 15.04
CA THR A 127 6.47 -5.35 15.04
C THR A 127 7.49 -4.25 14.80
N LEU A 128 8.53 -4.22 15.64
CA LEU A 128 9.71 -3.40 15.45
C LEU A 128 10.80 -4.24 14.76
N ILE A 129 11.27 -3.77 13.62
CA ILE A 129 12.39 -4.32 12.85
C ILE A 129 13.58 -3.41 13.10
N ALA A 130 14.68 -3.94 13.65
CA ALA A 130 15.89 -3.17 13.91
C ALA A 130 17.09 -3.80 13.21
N ILE A 131 17.74 -3.04 12.33
CA ILE A 131 18.92 -3.43 11.56
C ILE A 131 20.11 -2.71 12.18
N ASP A 132 21.13 -3.47 12.55
CA ASP A 132 22.39 -2.94 13.09
C ASP A 132 23.24 -2.37 11.93
N LEU A 133 23.43 -1.05 11.92
CA LEU A 133 24.23 -0.38 10.91
C LEU A 133 25.72 -0.41 11.26
N ASP A 134 26.10 -0.52 12.54
CA ASP A 134 27.50 -0.64 12.96
C ASP A 134 28.10 -1.96 12.42
N ALA A 135 27.34 -3.05 12.47
CA ALA A 135 27.74 -4.34 11.90
C ALA A 135 27.89 -4.31 10.37
N LEU A 136 27.19 -3.40 9.68
CA LEU A 136 27.26 -3.24 8.24
C LEU A 136 28.39 -2.35 7.75
N GLN A 137 28.92 -1.47 8.60
CA GLN A 137 29.94 -0.49 8.20
C GLN A 137 31.14 -1.07 7.44
N PRO A 138 31.71 -2.24 7.80
CA PRO A 138 32.82 -2.82 7.06
C PRO A 138 32.50 -3.19 5.61
N PHE A 139 31.22 -3.32 5.26
CA PHE A 139 30.73 -3.73 3.94
C PHE A 139 30.20 -2.58 3.10
N LEU A 140 30.13 -1.36 3.67
CA LEU A 140 29.63 -0.17 3.00
C LEU A 140 30.80 0.64 2.44
N ASP A 141 30.86 0.78 1.12
CA ASP A 141 31.85 1.62 0.45
C ASP A 141 31.38 3.07 0.32
N ASN A 142 30.08 3.27 0.14
CA ASN A 142 29.46 4.56 -0.10
C ASN A 142 28.89 5.18 1.19
N ASP A 143 28.66 6.50 1.16
CA ASP A 143 27.98 7.23 2.24
C ASP A 143 26.46 7.11 2.16
N GLU A 144 25.92 6.61 1.04
CA GLU A 144 24.51 6.34 0.85
C GLU A 144 24.26 4.84 0.76
N ALA A 145 23.25 4.35 1.51
CA ALA A 145 22.76 2.98 1.42
C ALA A 145 21.25 2.94 1.18
N TYR A 146 20.79 1.92 0.48
CA TYR A 146 19.41 1.67 0.16
C TYR A 146 19.01 0.28 0.66
N PHE A 147 18.02 0.26 1.55
CA PHE A 147 17.44 -0.93 2.14
C PHE A 147 16.07 -1.13 1.54
N ILE A 148 15.70 -2.35 1.18
CA ILE A 148 14.34 -2.66 0.70
C ILE A 148 13.95 -4.09 1.05
N TRP A 149 12.74 -4.24 1.56
CA TRP A 149 12.14 -5.54 1.84
C TRP A 149 10.63 -5.52 1.65
N ARG A 150 10.07 -6.68 1.44
CA ARG A 150 8.63 -6.93 1.27
C ARG A 150 8.08 -7.75 2.40
N MET A 151 6.85 -7.46 2.81
CA MET A 151 6.11 -8.25 3.77
C MET A 151 4.59 -8.23 3.47
N PRO A 152 3.80 -9.20 3.97
CA PRO A 152 2.35 -9.15 3.85
C PRO A 152 1.78 -7.93 4.58
N HIS A 153 0.91 -7.17 3.90
CA HIS A 153 0.23 -6.03 4.50
C HIS A 153 -1.05 -6.45 5.20
N LYS A 154 -0.96 -6.83 6.48
CA LYS A 154 -2.08 -7.47 7.21
C LYS A 154 -3.30 -6.55 7.35
N THR A 155 -3.11 -5.25 7.57
CA THR A 155 -4.23 -4.29 7.65
C THR A 155 -5.00 -4.22 6.34
N LEU A 156 -4.32 -4.09 5.19
CA LEU A 156 -4.99 -4.08 3.88
C LEU A 156 -5.70 -5.40 3.62
N ASN A 157 -5.08 -6.53 3.98
CA ASN A 157 -5.72 -7.84 3.86
C ASN A 157 -7.01 -7.96 4.68
N GLU A 158 -7.10 -7.29 5.83
CA GLU A 158 -8.32 -7.24 6.64
C GLU A 158 -9.40 -6.35 6.04
N ILE A 159 -9.03 -5.17 5.52
CA ILE A 159 -9.95 -4.23 4.87
C ILE A 159 -10.62 -4.88 3.65
N PHE A 160 -9.85 -5.60 2.84
CA PHE A 160 -10.28 -6.18 1.56
C PHE A 160 -10.83 -7.61 1.66
N LYS A 161 -10.96 -8.19 2.85
CA LYS A 161 -11.62 -9.50 2.98
C LYS A 161 -13.02 -9.48 2.37
N PRO A 162 -13.36 -10.44 1.48
CA PRO A 162 -14.68 -10.50 0.89
C PRO A 162 -15.74 -10.64 1.97
N ARG A 163 -16.79 -9.82 1.88
CA ARG A 163 -17.89 -9.84 2.84
C ARG A 163 -19.01 -10.74 2.35
N VAL A 164 -19.36 -11.71 3.15
CA VAL A 164 -20.67 -12.35 3.06
C VAL A 164 -21.64 -11.48 3.88
N ASN A 165 -22.24 -10.48 3.25
CA ASN A 165 -23.23 -9.62 3.91
C ASN A 165 -24.62 -10.24 3.78
N VAL A 166 -25.05 -10.98 4.78
CA VAL A 166 -26.41 -11.54 4.87
C VAL A 166 -27.44 -10.50 5.39
N GLY A 167 -26.97 -9.34 5.87
CA GLY A 167 -27.74 -8.47 6.79
C GLY A 167 -28.62 -7.36 6.20
N ASN A 168 -28.61 -7.04 4.90
CA ASN A 168 -29.41 -5.92 4.38
C ASN A 168 -29.95 -6.17 2.97
N MET A 169 -30.80 -7.19 2.83
CA MET A 169 -31.48 -7.47 1.55
C MET A 169 -32.35 -6.29 1.07
N LEU A 170 -33.03 -5.61 1.98
CA LEU A 170 -33.86 -4.44 1.67
C LEU A 170 -33.05 -3.22 1.19
N ALA A 171 -31.88 -2.95 1.81
CA ALA A 171 -31.00 -1.87 1.34
C ALA A 171 -30.41 -2.20 -0.03
N ARG A 172 -30.05 -3.46 -0.28
CA ARG A 172 -29.61 -3.92 -1.61
C ARG A 172 -30.69 -3.82 -2.67
N LEU A 173 -31.93 -4.15 -2.34
CA LEU A 173 -33.09 -4.00 -3.26
C LEU A 173 -33.30 -2.53 -3.61
N ARG A 174 -33.22 -1.63 -2.64
CA ARG A 174 -33.36 -0.19 -2.88
C ARG A 174 -32.25 0.33 -3.82
N ASP A 175 -31.01 -0.08 -3.61
CA ASP A 175 -29.87 0.38 -4.42
C ASP A 175 -29.91 -0.24 -5.84
N LEU A 176 -30.44 -1.46 -5.99
CA LEU A 176 -30.65 -2.14 -7.27
C LEU A 176 -31.77 -1.52 -8.13
N ILE A 177 -32.71 -0.77 -7.53
CA ILE A 177 -33.74 -0.05 -8.29
C ILE A 177 -33.12 1.01 -9.20
N THR A 178 -31.99 1.59 -8.77
CA THR A 178 -31.34 2.69 -9.49
C THR A 178 -30.25 2.22 -10.44
N THR A 179 -29.50 1.16 -10.08
CA THR A 179 -28.37 0.68 -10.89
C THR A 179 -27.98 -0.75 -10.52
N PRO A 180 -27.61 -1.61 -11.50
CA PRO A 180 -27.07 -2.94 -11.23
C PRO A 180 -25.62 -2.90 -10.70
N ILE A 181 -25.01 -1.71 -10.62
CA ILE A 181 -23.64 -1.54 -10.17
C ILE A 181 -23.59 -1.49 -8.65
N VAL A 182 -22.78 -2.37 -8.07
CA VAL A 182 -22.47 -2.36 -6.64
C VAL A 182 -21.12 -1.67 -6.46
N SER A 183 -21.12 -0.53 -5.78
CA SER A 183 -19.91 0.22 -5.46
C SER A 183 -19.47 -0.05 -4.03
N GLU A 184 -18.24 -0.46 -3.85
CA GLU A 184 -17.60 -0.64 -2.54
C GLU A 184 -16.45 0.34 -2.39
N LYS A 185 -16.51 1.15 -1.34
CA LYS A 185 -15.49 2.16 -1.03
C LYS A 185 -14.60 1.68 0.12
N TYR A 186 -13.29 1.80 -0.07
CA TYR A 186 -12.25 1.45 0.89
C TYR A 186 -11.34 2.65 1.09
N GLY A 187 -10.88 2.87 2.31
CA GLY A 187 -9.95 3.94 2.62
C GLY A 187 -8.85 3.47 3.55
N TYR A 188 -7.66 3.95 3.31
CA TYR A 188 -6.50 3.66 4.10
C TYR A 188 -5.66 4.92 4.34
N SER A 189 -5.22 5.09 5.58
CA SER A 189 -4.38 6.22 6.00
C SER A 189 -3.08 5.67 6.56
N VAL A 190 -1.97 6.10 5.98
CA VAL A 190 -0.61 5.81 6.44
C VAL A 190 -0.06 7.05 7.11
N ARG A 191 0.32 6.91 8.37
CA ARG A 191 0.90 8.02 9.14
C ARG A 191 2.27 7.63 9.66
N VAL A 192 3.30 8.21 9.09
CA VAL A 192 4.68 7.93 9.45
C VAL A 192 5.13 8.92 10.54
N ASN A 193 5.65 8.39 11.63
CA ASN A 193 6.17 9.12 12.79
C ASN A 193 5.13 10.03 13.50
N GLU A 194 3.83 9.72 13.37
CA GLU A 194 2.79 10.41 14.14
C GLU A 194 2.57 9.74 15.50
N SER A 195 3.07 10.34 16.56
CA SER A 195 3.10 9.77 17.92
C SER A 195 1.74 9.34 18.47
N ARG A 196 0.63 9.98 18.05
CA ARG A 196 -0.72 9.63 18.50
C ARG A 196 -1.19 8.23 18.09
N LEU A 197 -0.60 7.68 17.04
CA LEU A 197 -0.96 6.36 16.50
C LEU A 197 0.09 5.29 16.80
N LEU A 198 1.14 5.64 17.51
CA LEU A 198 2.21 4.72 17.86
C LEU A 198 2.03 4.16 19.28
N PRO A 199 2.45 2.92 19.53
CA PRO A 199 2.49 2.36 20.89
C PRO A 199 3.33 3.24 21.82
N GLU A 200 2.96 3.24 23.10
CA GLU A 200 3.66 4.03 24.11
C GLU A 200 5.15 3.66 24.21
N GLU A 201 5.49 2.40 24.01
CA GLU A 201 6.87 1.92 24.00
C GLU A 201 7.69 2.59 22.88
N ILE A 202 7.12 2.76 21.68
CA ILE A 202 7.77 3.45 20.57
C ILE A 202 7.89 4.94 20.88
N THR A 203 6.84 5.55 21.40
CA THR A 203 6.86 7.00 21.73
C THR A 203 7.86 7.32 22.83
N ARG A 204 8.10 6.44 23.77
CA ARG A 204 9.08 6.59 24.86
C ARG A 204 10.54 6.55 24.39
N ILE A 205 10.86 5.88 23.28
CA ILE A 205 12.22 5.85 22.73
C ILE A 205 12.69 7.27 22.37
N GLY A 206 11.76 8.18 22.05
CA GLY A 206 12.04 9.63 21.95
C GLY A 206 12.96 10.05 20.81
N VAL A 207 13.69 9.10 20.23
CA VAL A 207 14.70 9.35 19.21
C VAL A 207 14.03 9.72 17.88
N PHE A 208 12.91 9.08 17.54
CA PHE A 208 12.21 9.34 16.27
C PHE A 208 11.64 10.76 16.18
N HIS A 209 11.35 11.43 17.30
CA HIS A 209 10.94 12.85 17.31
C HIS A 209 12.05 13.79 16.83
N ARG A 210 13.30 13.36 16.88
CA ARG A 210 14.48 14.13 16.42
C ARG A 210 14.82 13.80 14.96
N GLN A 211 14.15 12.81 14.39
CA GLN A 211 14.46 12.33 13.05
C GLN A 211 14.11 13.35 11.98
N LYS A 212 15.07 13.55 11.12
CA LYS A 212 14.92 14.41 9.96
C LYS A 212 14.65 13.55 8.72
N LEU A 213 13.52 12.82 8.68
CA LEU A 213 13.06 12.25 7.42
C LEU A 213 12.94 13.38 6.40
N LYS A 214 13.72 13.31 5.35
CA LYS A 214 13.78 14.38 4.35
C LYS A 214 12.59 14.31 3.41
N LYS A 215 12.19 13.09 3.07
CA LYS A 215 11.14 12.82 2.10
C LYS A 215 10.43 11.52 2.43
N ALA A 216 9.15 11.48 2.25
CA ALA A 216 8.38 10.25 2.21
C ALA A 216 7.65 10.14 0.86
N VAL A 217 7.66 8.93 0.30
CA VAL A 217 6.96 8.58 -0.92
C VAL A 217 6.08 7.38 -0.61
N ILE A 218 4.80 7.47 -0.91
CA ILE A 218 3.91 6.33 -0.88
C ILE A 218 3.46 6.00 -2.30
N THR A 219 3.37 4.72 -2.59
CA THR A 219 2.90 4.21 -3.87
C THR A 219 1.82 3.19 -3.61
N LEU A 220 0.72 3.27 -4.34
CA LEU A 220 -0.35 2.30 -4.36
C LEU A 220 -0.40 1.65 -5.72
N SER A 221 -0.18 0.34 -5.79
CA SER A 221 -0.35 -0.47 -6.99
C SER A 221 -1.59 -1.33 -6.85
N VAL A 222 -2.53 -1.22 -7.80
CA VAL A 222 -3.84 -1.83 -7.74
C VAL A 222 -4.33 -2.19 -9.14
N ASP A 223 -5.21 -3.22 -9.23
CA ASP A 223 -5.90 -3.61 -10.46
C ASP A 223 -6.73 -2.43 -11.02
N GLU A 224 -6.75 -2.23 -12.34
CA GLU A 224 -7.44 -1.12 -13.01
C GLU A 224 -8.95 -1.04 -12.74
N ASN A 225 -9.57 -2.13 -12.26
CA ASN A 225 -10.97 -2.15 -11.86
C ASN A 225 -11.27 -1.35 -10.57
N TYR A 226 -10.22 -0.79 -9.95
CA TYR A 226 -10.33 0.07 -8.79
C TYR A 226 -10.04 1.51 -9.14
N GLU A 227 -10.99 2.38 -8.86
CA GLU A 227 -10.87 3.81 -9.09
C GLU A 227 -10.35 4.52 -7.84
N LEU A 228 -9.32 5.33 -8.01
CA LEU A 228 -8.84 6.21 -6.96
C LEU A 228 -9.79 7.40 -6.81
N ASN A 229 -10.25 7.66 -5.58
CA ASN A 229 -11.14 8.80 -5.30
C ASN A 229 -10.39 10.07 -4.85
N ASP A 230 -9.07 10.02 -4.80
CA ASP A 230 -8.23 11.13 -4.35
C ASP A 230 -7.63 11.88 -5.56
N SER A 231 -7.70 13.21 -5.52
CA SER A 231 -7.13 14.10 -6.53
C SER A 231 -5.69 14.54 -6.23
N GLY A 232 -5.14 14.18 -5.06
CA GLY A 232 -3.82 14.62 -4.59
C GLY A 232 -2.64 13.78 -5.07
N CYS A 233 -2.86 12.83 -5.96
CA CYS A 233 -1.82 11.96 -6.50
C CYS A 233 -0.85 12.76 -7.40
N TYR A 234 0.47 12.59 -7.17
CA TYR A 234 1.51 13.28 -7.93
C TYR A 234 1.76 12.66 -9.29
N ARG A 235 1.71 11.33 -9.38
CA ARG A 235 1.98 10.59 -10.60
C ARG A 235 1.07 9.36 -10.69
N ILE A 236 0.57 9.12 -11.91
CA ILE A 236 -0.20 7.91 -12.26
C ILE A 236 0.49 7.26 -13.44
N HIS A 237 0.73 5.96 -13.38
CA HIS A 237 1.25 5.21 -14.52
C HIS A 237 0.77 3.76 -14.46
N ARG A 238 0.62 3.15 -15.63
CA ARG A 238 0.40 1.71 -15.74
C ARG A 238 1.74 1.00 -15.60
N LEU A 239 1.76 -0.10 -14.85
CA LEU A 239 2.95 -0.94 -14.74
C LEU A 239 3.22 -1.66 -16.05
N GLU A 240 4.47 -1.63 -16.48
CA GLU A 240 4.94 -2.35 -17.66
C GLU A 240 5.10 -3.84 -17.31
N GLU A 241 4.18 -4.69 -17.79
CA GLU A 241 4.06 -6.10 -17.44
C GLU A 241 5.39 -6.88 -17.56
N ASN A 242 6.08 -6.71 -18.68
CA ASN A 242 7.34 -7.41 -18.97
C ASN A 242 8.51 -6.96 -18.10
N LEU A 243 8.48 -5.71 -17.64
CA LEU A 243 9.56 -5.14 -16.83
C LEU A 243 9.50 -5.62 -15.38
N TYR A 244 8.29 -5.67 -14.83
CA TYR A 244 8.07 -5.96 -13.41
C TYR A 244 7.76 -7.44 -13.14
N GLU A 245 7.80 -8.31 -14.13
CA GLU A 245 7.42 -9.72 -14.01
C GLU A 245 8.03 -10.44 -12.79
N ASN A 246 9.33 -10.26 -12.59
CA ASN A 246 10.04 -10.88 -11.48
C ASN A 246 9.96 -10.08 -10.17
N TYR A 247 9.53 -8.81 -10.24
CA TYR A 247 9.42 -7.94 -9.09
C TYR A 247 8.06 -8.03 -8.40
N LEU A 248 7.00 -8.37 -9.14
CA LEU A 248 5.65 -8.49 -8.59
C LEU A 248 5.57 -9.59 -7.53
N PRO A 249 4.75 -9.41 -6.48
CA PRO A 249 4.44 -10.50 -5.57
C PRO A 249 3.89 -11.72 -6.32
N ALA A 250 4.27 -12.94 -5.88
CA ALA A 250 3.96 -14.19 -6.59
C ALA A 250 2.46 -14.39 -6.89
N ASP A 251 1.59 -13.95 -5.98
CA ASP A 251 0.13 -14.06 -6.10
C ASP A 251 -0.52 -12.88 -6.84
N TYR A 252 0.29 -11.91 -7.30
CA TYR A 252 -0.22 -10.70 -7.94
C TYR A 252 -0.49 -10.96 -9.42
N LYS A 253 -1.70 -10.64 -9.90
CA LYS A 253 -2.00 -10.72 -11.33
C LYS A 253 -1.22 -9.66 -12.08
N ARG A 254 -0.59 -10.03 -13.16
CA ARG A 254 0.34 -9.22 -13.95
C ARG A 254 -0.34 -8.20 -14.88
N GLU A 255 -1.62 -8.45 -15.20
CA GLU A 255 -2.35 -7.66 -16.18
C GLU A 255 -3.03 -6.47 -15.50
N ASP A 256 -2.97 -5.31 -16.16
CA ASP A 256 -3.78 -4.13 -15.84
C ASP A 256 -3.56 -3.51 -14.44
N VAL A 257 -2.28 -3.41 -14.01
CA VAL A 257 -1.93 -2.74 -12.76
C VAL A 257 -1.68 -1.26 -12.98
N ILE A 258 -2.41 -0.43 -12.24
CA ILE A 258 -2.21 1.01 -12.17
C ILE A 258 -1.49 1.35 -10.87
N THR A 259 -0.49 2.20 -10.98
CA THR A 259 0.29 2.68 -9.84
C THR A 259 0.05 4.17 -9.65
N TYR A 260 -0.35 4.52 -8.44
CA TYR A 260 -0.55 5.88 -7.95
C TYR A 260 0.57 6.23 -7.00
N GLN A 261 1.16 7.42 -7.13
CA GLN A 261 2.27 7.85 -6.31
C GLN A 261 2.00 9.21 -5.68
N TRP A 262 2.28 9.33 -4.40
CA TRP A 262 2.31 10.57 -3.64
C TRP A 262 3.69 10.80 -3.07
N HIS A 263 4.07 12.06 -2.92
CA HIS A 263 5.29 12.39 -2.21
C HIS A 263 5.08 13.62 -1.30
N GLN A 264 5.76 13.60 -0.18
CA GLN A 264 5.83 14.73 0.73
C GLN A 264 7.30 15.02 1.05
N ASN A 265 7.69 16.29 0.92
CA ASN A 265 9.01 16.78 1.27
C ASN A 265 8.95 17.55 2.59
N ARG A 266 10.05 17.56 3.32
CA ARG A 266 10.16 18.24 4.61
C ARG A 266 10.03 19.74 4.55
N GLU A 267 10.32 20.39 3.43
CA GLU A 267 10.17 21.84 3.26
C GLU A 267 8.80 22.35 3.70
N HIS A 268 7.78 21.46 3.68
CA HIS A 268 6.42 21.74 4.13
C HIS A 268 6.04 21.08 5.47
N ASN A 269 6.95 20.30 6.08
CA ASN A 269 6.65 19.56 7.31
C ASN A 269 7.81 19.63 8.32
N LEU A 270 7.71 20.54 9.27
CA LEU A 270 8.75 20.83 10.26
C LEU A 270 9.02 19.69 11.25
N PHE A 271 8.12 18.72 11.38
CA PHE A 271 8.15 17.71 12.43
C PHE A 271 8.60 16.32 11.96
N GLY A 272 8.92 16.12 10.67
CA GLY A 272 9.29 14.81 10.13
C GLY A 272 8.15 13.78 10.13
N GLN A 273 6.92 14.23 10.31
CA GLN A 273 5.70 13.41 10.21
C GLN A 273 5.17 13.47 8.78
N PHE A 274 4.70 12.35 8.27
CA PHE A 274 4.11 12.26 6.94
C PHE A 274 2.76 11.55 7.04
N ASN A 275 1.73 12.18 6.46
CA ASN A 275 0.38 11.66 6.47
C ASN A 275 -0.10 11.50 5.03
N PHE A 276 -0.45 10.26 4.68
CA PHE A 276 -1.02 9.91 3.40
C PHE A 276 -2.39 9.28 3.63
N TYR A 277 -3.32 9.65 2.81
CA TYR A 277 -4.63 9.02 2.77
C TYR A 277 -4.99 8.72 1.33
N TYR A 278 -5.45 7.52 1.07
CA TYR A 278 -6.08 7.20 -0.19
C TYR A 278 -7.40 6.46 0.00
N SER A 279 -8.29 6.65 -0.93
CA SER A 279 -9.58 5.99 -0.96
C SER A 279 -9.82 5.45 -2.37
N ILE A 280 -10.17 4.19 -2.45
CA ILE A 280 -10.47 3.52 -3.71
C ILE A 280 -11.89 3.00 -3.73
N THR A 281 -12.50 3.00 -4.90
CA THR A 281 -13.82 2.43 -5.15
C THR A 281 -13.70 1.27 -6.12
N LYS A 282 -14.30 0.16 -5.76
CA LYS A 282 -14.52 -0.95 -6.66
C LYS A 282 -15.93 -0.91 -7.18
N ASN A 283 -16.09 -0.79 -8.48
CA ASN A 283 -17.37 -0.94 -9.15
C ASN A 283 -17.48 -2.38 -9.67
N SER A 284 -18.51 -3.09 -9.27
CA SER A 284 -18.73 -4.46 -9.70
C SER A 284 -20.17 -4.68 -10.13
N VAL A 285 -20.33 -5.41 -11.25
CA VAL A 285 -21.63 -5.90 -11.70
C VAL A 285 -21.62 -7.41 -11.58
N SER A 286 -22.38 -7.97 -10.64
CA SER A 286 -22.53 -9.41 -10.56
C SER A 286 -23.64 -9.89 -11.50
N ARG A 287 -23.51 -11.12 -12.05
CA ARG A 287 -24.56 -11.72 -12.88
C ARG A 287 -25.88 -11.79 -12.13
N ALA A 288 -25.84 -12.08 -10.82
CA ALA A 288 -27.03 -12.12 -9.98
C ALA A 288 -27.67 -10.72 -9.82
N SER A 289 -26.87 -9.67 -9.62
CA SER A 289 -27.38 -8.29 -9.55
C SER A 289 -27.98 -7.82 -10.86
N MET A 290 -27.38 -8.20 -11.99
CA MET A 290 -27.92 -7.89 -13.32
C MET A 290 -29.25 -8.61 -13.59
N LEU A 291 -29.33 -9.90 -13.27
CA LEU A 291 -30.59 -10.67 -13.38
C LEU A 291 -31.69 -10.09 -12.50
N LEU A 292 -31.38 -9.76 -11.26
CA LEU A 292 -32.33 -9.17 -10.33
C LEU A 292 -32.83 -7.80 -10.81
N TYR A 293 -31.93 -6.98 -11.37
CA TYR A 293 -32.26 -5.69 -11.97
C TYR A 293 -33.21 -5.85 -13.16
N LEU A 294 -32.92 -6.79 -14.07
CA LEU A 294 -33.78 -7.08 -15.22
C LEU A 294 -35.19 -7.58 -14.78
N LEU A 295 -35.26 -8.46 -13.78
CA LEU A 295 -36.54 -8.91 -13.21
C LEU A 295 -37.32 -7.75 -12.59
N LEU A 296 -36.64 -6.84 -11.92
CA LEU A 296 -37.26 -5.67 -11.32
C LEU A 296 -37.82 -4.71 -12.38
N LEU A 297 -37.10 -4.47 -13.47
CA LEU A 297 -37.56 -3.68 -14.62
C LEU A 297 -38.80 -4.33 -15.25
N LEU A 298 -38.81 -5.64 -15.42
CA LEU A 298 -39.93 -6.39 -15.95
C LEU A 298 -41.15 -6.26 -15.04
N MET A 299 -41.00 -6.40 -13.72
CA MET A 299 -42.06 -6.19 -12.75
C MET A 299 -42.64 -4.76 -12.80
N ILE A 300 -41.80 -3.75 -12.91
CA ILE A 300 -42.23 -2.35 -13.05
C ILE A 300 -43.05 -2.17 -14.32
N GLY A 301 -42.62 -2.77 -15.45
CA GLY A 301 -43.37 -2.75 -16.70
C GLY A 301 -44.77 -3.37 -16.55
N VAL A 302 -44.85 -4.58 -15.99
CA VAL A 302 -46.15 -5.27 -15.76
C VAL A 302 -47.06 -4.46 -14.81
N LEU A 303 -46.51 -3.91 -13.74
CA LEU A 303 -47.27 -3.05 -12.83
C LEU A 303 -47.77 -1.78 -13.52
N GLY A 304 -47.00 -1.19 -14.42
CA GLY A 304 -47.39 -0.04 -15.23
C GLY A 304 -48.56 -0.36 -16.12
N ASP A 305 -48.53 -1.52 -16.80
CA ASP A 305 -49.64 -1.98 -17.66
C ASP A 305 -50.91 -2.24 -16.87
N VAL A 306 -50.80 -2.89 -15.70
CA VAL A 306 -51.95 -3.15 -14.81
C VAL A 306 -52.56 -1.84 -14.33
N LEU A 307 -51.73 -0.87 -13.87
CA LEU A 307 -52.23 0.43 -13.42
C LEU A 307 -52.86 1.23 -14.56
N SER A 308 -52.31 1.19 -15.76
CA SER A 308 -52.86 1.81 -16.96
C SER A 308 -54.22 1.23 -17.31
N SER A 309 -54.34 -0.11 -17.31
CA SER A 309 -55.58 -0.82 -17.57
C SER A 309 -56.65 -0.49 -16.54
N LEU A 310 -56.25 -0.41 -15.25
CA LEU A 310 -57.18 -0.02 -14.17
C LEU A 310 -57.65 1.44 -14.32
N PHE A 311 -56.77 2.33 -14.71
CA PHE A 311 -57.11 3.74 -14.97
C PHE A 311 -58.12 3.88 -16.11
N TYR A 312 -57.91 3.17 -17.24
CA TYR A 312 -58.85 3.13 -18.36
C TYR A 312 -60.19 2.54 -17.98
N ALA A 313 -60.21 1.48 -17.16
CA ALA A 313 -61.48 0.89 -16.68
C ALA A 313 -62.25 1.87 -15.79
N ILE A 314 -61.56 2.61 -14.91
CA ILE A 314 -62.22 3.60 -14.04
C ILE A 314 -62.72 4.80 -14.84
N THR A 315 -61.93 5.34 -15.76
CA THR A 315 -62.35 6.48 -16.59
C THR A 315 -63.45 6.14 -17.55
N GLY A 316 -63.48 4.90 -18.09
CA GLY A 316 -64.58 4.40 -18.95
C GLY A 316 -65.87 4.11 -18.21
N LEU A 317 -65.86 4.02 -16.87
CA LEU A 317 -67.07 3.91 -16.02
C LEU A 317 -67.72 5.27 -15.75
N PHE A 318 -67.04 6.38 -16.00
CA PHE A 318 -67.49 7.74 -15.79
C PHE A 318 -67.79 8.49 -17.12
N ALA A 319 -67.57 7.83 -18.27
CA ALA A 319 -67.99 8.29 -19.60
C ALA A 319 -69.25 7.59 -20.05
#